data_23061dbe558bcb2c13f448fa4415aea7
#
_entry.id   23061dbe558bcb2c13f448fa4415aea7
#
_cell.length_a   1.000
_cell.length_b   1.000
_cell.length_c   1.000
_cell.angle_alpha   90.00
_cell.angle_beta   90.00
_cell.angle_gamma   90.00
#
_symmetry.space_group_name_H-M   'P 1'
#
loop_
_entity.id
_entity.type
_entity.pdbx_description
1 polymer ?
#
loop_
_entity_poly.entity_id
_entity_poly.type
_entity_poly.pdbx_seq_one_letter_code
_entity_poly.pdbx_strand_id
1 'polypeptide(L)'
;IDLIDDAQTEKEKAEYFELLKISNNKLSETIFHLNETIKIRLENESEKQKINVKSFIENVLISMNGIIKKENVAITIDIPRDIEFNTIPSYFDSIIMNLLTNAIKYKSPKRNPNILIKVEKIQNKLHITFSDNGIGIDLKKYKNKIFGMYKTFHNNHDATGLGLFMTKNHIEVLGGTITVESEVDIGTTFRIQL
;
A
#
# COMPACT_ATOMS: atom_id res chain seq x y z
N ILE A 1 5.07 5.62 -31.13
CA ILE A 1 5.86 6.88 -31.17
C ILE A 1 5.60 7.55 -32.51
N ASP A 2 5.73 6.85 -33.62
CA ASP A 2 5.55 7.40 -35.00
C ASP A 2 4.21 8.11 -35.21
N LEU A 3 3.11 7.59 -34.58
CA LEU A 3 1.78 8.23 -34.65
C LEU A 3 1.69 9.60 -33.96
N ILE A 4 2.56 9.88 -32.98
CA ILE A 4 2.59 11.19 -32.32
C ILE A 4 3.35 12.21 -33.16
N ASP A 5 4.40 11.76 -33.85
CA ASP A 5 5.19 12.61 -34.71
C ASP A 5 4.40 12.98 -35.98
N ASP A 6 3.47 12.12 -36.44
CA ASP A 6 2.55 12.33 -37.55
C ASP A 6 1.27 13.13 -37.20
N ALA A 7 1.03 13.43 -35.94
CA ALA A 7 -0.16 14.15 -35.49
C ALA A 7 -0.15 15.60 -35.99
N GLN A 8 -1.18 15.98 -36.75
CA GLN A 8 -1.30 17.31 -37.38
C GLN A 8 -1.93 18.36 -36.44
N THR A 9 -2.57 17.92 -35.32
CA THR A 9 -3.23 18.82 -34.40
C THR A 9 -2.86 18.51 -32.95
N GLU A 10 -2.89 19.52 -32.07
CA GLU A 10 -2.67 19.34 -30.65
C GLU A 10 -3.74 18.40 -30.00
N LYS A 11 -4.94 18.34 -30.58
CA LYS A 11 -6.00 17.44 -30.13
C LYS A 11 -5.65 15.97 -30.43
N GLU A 12 -5.15 15.68 -31.63
CA GLU A 12 -4.68 14.34 -32.01
C GLU A 12 -3.51 13.89 -31.14
N LYS A 13 -2.56 14.78 -30.86
CA LYS A 13 -1.47 14.49 -29.92
C LYS A 13 -1.98 14.10 -28.54
N ALA A 14 -2.94 14.86 -28.00
CA ALA A 14 -3.54 14.56 -26.70
C ALA A 14 -4.25 13.20 -26.69
N GLU A 15 -4.98 12.85 -27.76
CA GLU A 15 -5.64 11.55 -27.91
C GLU A 15 -4.61 10.41 -27.99
N TYR A 16 -3.51 10.57 -28.73
CA TYR A 16 -2.44 9.57 -28.80
C TYR A 16 -1.69 9.41 -27.47
N PHE A 17 -1.48 10.51 -26.73
CA PHE A 17 -0.91 10.44 -25.37
C PHE A 17 -1.81 9.65 -24.42
N GLU A 18 -3.13 9.86 -24.45
CA GLU A 18 -4.05 9.06 -23.63
C GLU A 18 -4.08 7.58 -24.03
N LEU A 19 -4.02 7.26 -25.32
CA LEU A 19 -3.91 5.88 -25.80
C LEU A 19 -2.60 5.23 -25.38
N LEU A 20 -1.47 5.93 -25.43
CA LEU A 20 -0.20 5.44 -24.93
C LEU A 20 -0.24 5.17 -23.44
N LYS A 21 -0.84 6.06 -22.66
CA LYS A 21 -1.00 5.90 -21.22
C LYS A 21 -1.85 4.67 -20.87
N ILE A 22 -2.97 4.48 -21.59
CA ILE A 22 -3.81 3.30 -21.46
C ILE A 22 -3.04 2.03 -21.80
N SER A 23 -2.29 2.02 -22.91
CA SER A 23 -1.50 0.87 -23.36
C SER A 23 -0.37 0.54 -22.40
N ASN A 24 0.34 1.55 -21.89
CA ASN A 24 1.40 1.39 -20.90
C ASN A 24 0.86 0.82 -19.58
N ASN A 25 -0.31 1.31 -19.14
CA ASN A 25 -0.99 0.77 -17.97
C ASN A 25 -1.34 -0.71 -18.14
N LYS A 26 -1.89 -1.08 -19.31
CA LYS A 26 -2.27 -2.45 -19.63
C LYS A 26 -1.04 -3.39 -19.72
N LEU A 27 0.08 -2.90 -20.27
CA LEU A 27 1.34 -3.64 -20.29
C LEU A 27 1.87 -3.88 -18.88
N SER A 28 1.85 -2.86 -18.04
CA SER A 28 2.27 -2.96 -16.64
C SER A 28 1.39 -3.91 -15.84
N GLU A 29 0.07 -3.93 -16.09
CA GLU A 29 -0.84 -4.92 -15.52
C GLU A 29 -0.45 -6.34 -15.96
N THR A 30 -0.17 -6.54 -17.24
CA THR A 30 0.22 -7.83 -17.79
C THR A 30 1.53 -8.33 -17.18
N ILE A 31 2.54 -7.47 -17.09
CA ILE A 31 3.83 -7.79 -16.45
C ILE A 31 3.62 -8.13 -14.97
N PHE A 32 2.78 -7.36 -14.28
CA PHE A 32 2.45 -7.64 -12.89
C PHE A 32 1.79 -9.01 -12.72
N HIS A 33 0.73 -9.30 -13.47
CA HIS A 33 0.04 -10.61 -13.44
C HIS A 33 0.97 -11.77 -13.81
N LEU A 34 1.87 -11.57 -14.76
CA LEU A 34 2.87 -12.56 -15.13
C LEU A 34 3.82 -12.83 -13.96
N ASN A 35 4.34 -11.77 -13.33
CA ASN A 35 5.23 -11.90 -12.17
C ASN A 35 4.53 -12.56 -10.98
N GLU A 36 3.28 -12.21 -10.68
CA GLU A 36 2.49 -12.86 -9.63
C GLU A 36 2.21 -14.33 -9.96
N THR A 37 1.90 -14.66 -11.23
CA THR A 37 1.69 -16.05 -11.67
C THR A 37 2.99 -16.87 -11.56
N ILE A 38 4.12 -16.27 -11.91
CA ILE A 38 5.44 -16.91 -11.76
C ILE A 38 5.77 -17.11 -10.28
N LYS A 39 5.54 -16.12 -9.44
CA LYS A 39 5.74 -16.21 -7.98
C LYS A 39 4.87 -17.32 -7.38
N ILE A 40 3.57 -17.35 -7.65
CA ILE A 40 2.67 -18.40 -7.17
C ILE A 40 3.14 -19.80 -7.59
N ARG A 41 3.74 -19.95 -8.78
CA ARG A 41 4.30 -21.24 -9.25
C ARG A 41 5.65 -21.57 -8.62
N LEU A 42 6.45 -20.58 -8.24
CA LEU A 42 7.77 -20.75 -7.63
C LEU A 42 7.70 -20.75 -6.09
N GLU A 43 6.73 -20.07 -5.52
CA GLU A 43 6.49 -20.00 -4.09
C GLU A 43 5.77 -21.27 -3.62
N ASN A 44 6.56 -22.31 -3.36
CA ASN A 44 6.12 -23.45 -2.56
C ASN A 44 5.82 -22.96 -1.13
N GLU A 45 4.99 -23.70 -0.38
CA GLU A 45 4.75 -23.49 1.08
C GLU A 45 6.04 -23.37 1.91
N SER A 46 7.20 -23.74 1.31
CA SER A 46 8.54 -23.63 1.89
C SER A 46 9.05 -22.19 2.15
N GLU A 47 8.42 -21.16 1.59
CA GLU A 47 8.82 -19.77 1.86
C GLU A 47 8.12 -19.15 3.08
N LYS A 48 7.07 -19.79 3.59
CA LYS A 48 6.43 -19.34 4.83
C LYS A 48 7.35 -19.56 6.03
N GLN A 49 7.58 -18.49 6.77
CA GLN A 49 8.39 -18.49 7.97
C GLN A 49 7.54 -18.06 9.16
N LYS A 50 7.83 -18.62 10.31
CA LYS A 50 7.23 -18.20 11.58
C LYS A 50 7.98 -16.96 12.08
N ILE A 51 7.28 -15.84 12.14
CA ILE A 51 7.82 -14.56 12.62
C ILE A 51 7.18 -14.17 13.95
N ASN A 52 7.94 -13.47 14.79
CA ASN A 52 7.34 -12.68 15.87
C ASN A 52 6.89 -11.33 15.29
N VAL A 53 5.58 -11.07 15.30
CA VAL A 53 4.98 -9.92 14.61
C VAL A 53 5.48 -8.60 15.15
N LYS A 54 5.62 -8.48 16.50
CA LYS A 54 6.09 -7.25 17.13
C LYS A 54 7.52 -6.93 16.72
N SER A 55 8.44 -7.87 16.90
CA SER A 55 9.85 -7.69 16.55
C SER A 55 10.03 -7.41 15.06
N PHE A 56 9.21 -8.02 14.20
CA PHE A 56 9.26 -7.78 12.77
C PHE A 56 8.88 -6.32 12.44
N ILE A 57 7.76 -5.84 12.98
CA ILE A 57 7.31 -4.45 12.76
C ILE A 57 8.32 -3.45 13.36
N GLU A 58 8.87 -3.71 14.54
CA GLU A 58 9.92 -2.88 15.14
C GLU A 58 11.16 -2.78 14.24
N ASN A 59 11.58 -3.87 13.60
CA ASN A 59 12.70 -3.85 12.65
C ASN A 59 12.40 -3.00 11.41
N VAL A 60 11.18 -3.07 10.87
CA VAL A 60 10.73 -2.18 9.78
C VAL A 60 10.79 -0.72 10.21
N LEU A 61 10.32 -0.38 11.41
CA LEU A 61 10.38 0.99 11.94
C LEU A 61 11.81 1.47 12.14
N ILE A 62 12.73 0.59 12.56
CA ILE A 62 14.16 0.90 12.68
C ILE A 62 14.74 1.25 11.30
N SER A 63 14.42 0.47 10.27
CA SER A 63 14.91 0.75 8.90
C SER A 63 14.40 2.10 8.36
N MET A 64 13.22 2.54 8.80
CA MET A 64 12.60 3.81 8.42
C MET A 64 12.92 4.98 9.37
N ASN A 65 13.74 4.77 10.41
CA ASN A 65 13.96 5.77 11.48
C ASN A 65 14.44 7.14 10.93
N GLY A 66 15.21 7.13 9.85
CA GLY A 66 15.68 8.37 9.20
C GLY A 66 14.54 9.25 8.72
N ILE A 67 13.56 8.67 7.99
CA ILE A 67 12.40 9.41 7.47
C ILE A 67 11.40 9.74 8.59
N ILE A 68 11.19 8.84 9.54
CA ILE A 68 10.30 9.04 10.69
C ILE A 68 10.75 10.27 11.49
N LYS A 69 12.06 10.37 11.79
CA LYS A 69 12.64 11.52 12.50
C LYS A 69 12.58 12.80 11.67
N LYS A 70 12.95 12.71 10.38
CA LYS A 70 12.93 13.87 9.47
C LYS A 70 11.53 14.49 9.38
N GLU A 71 10.51 13.66 9.30
CA GLU A 71 9.11 14.09 9.14
C GLU A 71 8.38 14.29 10.48
N ASN A 72 9.12 14.12 11.62
CA ASN A 72 8.63 14.27 13.00
C ASN A 72 7.35 13.48 13.28
N VAL A 73 7.32 12.19 12.87
CA VAL A 73 6.16 11.31 12.99
C VAL A 73 6.14 10.64 14.35
N ALA A 74 5.07 10.79 15.11
CA ALA A 74 4.81 9.99 16.31
C ALA A 74 4.24 8.63 15.90
N ILE A 75 4.82 7.54 16.42
CA ILE A 75 4.32 6.17 16.16
C ILE A 75 4.00 5.50 17.48
N THR A 76 2.78 5.01 17.59
CA THR A 76 2.30 4.21 18.72
C THR A 76 2.14 2.76 18.28
N ILE A 77 2.73 1.84 19.02
CA ILE A 77 2.65 0.39 18.79
C ILE A 77 1.86 -0.25 19.92
N ASP A 78 0.73 -0.87 19.58
CA ASP A 78 -0.08 -1.69 20.48
C ASP A 78 -0.09 -3.14 19.97
N ILE A 79 0.98 -3.88 20.28
CA ILE A 79 1.23 -5.25 19.80
C ILE A 79 1.68 -6.11 20.97
N PRO A 80 0.93 -7.17 21.33
CA PRO A 80 1.38 -8.18 22.28
C PRO A 80 2.73 -8.81 21.87
N ARG A 81 3.57 -9.12 22.87
CA ARG A 81 4.94 -9.59 22.62
C ARG A 81 5.02 -11.01 22.06
N ASP A 82 4.01 -11.81 22.30
CA ASP A 82 3.95 -13.25 22.05
C ASP A 82 3.21 -13.65 20.79
N ILE A 83 2.79 -12.68 19.97
CA ILE A 83 2.11 -12.99 18.70
C ILE A 83 3.12 -13.50 17.68
N GLU A 84 2.98 -14.78 17.36
CA GLU A 84 3.68 -15.44 16.27
C GLU A 84 2.72 -15.72 15.11
N PHE A 85 3.23 -15.56 13.89
CA PHE A 85 2.46 -15.73 12.66
C PHE A 85 3.31 -16.36 11.54
N ASN A 86 2.71 -17.32 10.82
CA ASN A 86 3.33 -17.93 9.65
C ASN A 86 3.00 -17.12 8.41
N THR A 87 4.00 -16.51 7.79
CA THR A 87 3.83 -15.64 6.64
C THR A 87 5.03 -15.72 5.70
N ILE A 88 4.92 -15.13 4.52
CA ILE A 88 6.04 -14.85 3.63
C ILE A 88 6.62 -13.50 4.06
N PRO A 89 7.86 -13.47 4.65
CA PRO A 89 8.40 -12.24 5.25
C PRO A 89 8.48 -11.06 4.30
N SER A 90 8.85 -11.29 3.03
CA SER A 90 8.94 -10.24 2.01
C SER A 90 7.59 -9.58 1.72
N TYR A 91 6.50 -10.33 1.74
CA TYR A 91 5.15 -9.78 1.55
C TYR A 91 4.69 -8.99 2.76
N PHE A 92 4.94 -9.53 3.94
CA PHE A 92 4.59 -8.84 5.18
C PHE A 92 5.37 -7.53 5.34
N ASP A 93 6.67 -7.53 4.99
CA ASP A 93 7.51 -6.32 4.93
C ASP A 93 6.92 -5.28 3.96
N SER A 94 6.63 -5.69 2.73
CA SER A 94 6.05 -4.81 1.69
C SER A 94 4.72 -4.19 2.14
N ILE A 95 3.84 -4.95 2.80
CA ILE A 95 2.57 -4.45 3.34
C ILE A 95 2.83 -3.33 4.37
N ILE A 96 3.67 -3.60 5.37
CA ILE A 96 3.95 -2.64 6.45
C ILE A 96 4.67 -1.40 5.91
N MET A 97 5.70 -1.58 5.09
CA MET A 97 6.45 -0.48 4.46
C MET A 97 5.55 0.44 3.64
N ASN A 98 4.65 -0.13 2.83
CA ASN A 98 3.77 0.67 1.99
C ASN A 98 2.75 1.47 2.80
N LEU A 99 2.16 0.88 3.85
CA LEU A 99 1.22 1.60 4.71
C LEU A 99 1.93 2.71 5.49
N LEU A 100 3.13 2.46 6.02
CA LEU A 100 3.97 3.48 6.69
C LEU A 100 4.33 4.63 5.76
N THR A 101 4.85 4.32 4.58
CA THR A 101 5.25 5.35 3.60
C THR A 101 4.05 6.17 3.15
N ASN A 102 2.87 5.57 2.97
CA ASN A 102 1.65 6.29 2.66
C ASN A 102 1.23 7.23 3.80
N ALA A 103 1.21 6.76 5.05
CA ALA A 103 0.86 7.59 6.20
C ALA A 103 1.80 8.80 6.37
N ILE A 104 3.11 8.61 6.12
CA ILE A 104 4.09 9.69 6.15
C ILE A 104 3.90 10.65 4.97
N LYS A 105 3.72 10.12 3.77
CA LYS A 105 3.57 10.89 2.53
C LYS A 105 2.31 11.76 2.52
N TYR A 106 1.22 11.25 3.07
CA TYR A 106 -0.08 11.90 3.09
C TYR A 106 -0.43 12.51 4.45
N LYS A 107 0.59 12.88 5.24
CA LYS A 107 0.40 13.59 6.50
C LYS A 107 -0.31 14.92 6.30
N SER A 108 -1.08 15.33 7.30
CA SER A 108 -1.73 16.65 7.28
C SER A 108 -0.71 17.76 7.58
N PRO A 109 -0.70 18.87 6.83
CA PRO A 109 0.11 20.03 7.19
C PRO A 109 -0.43 20.79 8.42
N LYS A 110 -1.63 20.46 8.88
CA LYS A 110 -2.33 21.19 9.97
C LYS A 110 -2.05 20.63 11.36
N ARG A 111 -1.38 19.45 11.47
CA ARG A 111 -1.16 18.76 12.75
C ARG A 111 0.07 17.86 12.71
N ASN A 112 0.59 17.56 13.89
CA ASN A 112 1.69 16.61 14.00
C ASN A 112 1.25 15.23 13.52
N PRO A 113 2.02 14.58 12.63
CA PRO A 113 1.67 13.27 12.11
C PRO A 113 1.76 12.21 13.22
N ASN A 114 0.71 11.42 13.35
CA ASN A 114 0.61 10.32 14.31
C ASN A 114 0.13 9.07 13.60
N ILE A 115 0.80 7.95 13.86
CA ILE A 115 0.47 6.64 13.30
C ILE A 115 0.27 5.66 14.47
N LEU A 116 -0.83 4.93 14.44
CA LEU A 116 -1.10 3.82 15.35
C LEU A 116 -1.02 2.50 14.59
N ILE A 117 -0.22 1.57 15.10
CA ILE A 117 -0.16 0.19 14.63
C ILE A 117 -0.64 -0.71 15.76
N LYS A 118 -1.83 -1.28 15.62
CA LYS A 118 -2.39 -2.23 16.57
C LYS A 118 -2.47 -3.61 15.95
N VAL A 119 -2.07 -4.63 16.69
CA VAL A 119 -2.18 -6.03 16.27
C VAL A 119 -2.84 -6.86 17.35
N GLU A 120 -3.81 -7.66 16.96
CA GLU A 120 -4.52 -8.59 17.82
C GLU A 120 -4.62 -9.96 17.13
N LYS A 121 -4.62 -11.04 17.91
CA LYS A 121 -4.88 -12.39 17.40
C LYS A 121 -6.24 -12.85 17.92
N ILE A 122 -7.21 -12.99 17.03
CA ILE A 122 -8.60 -13.35 17.34
C ILE A 122 -8.95 -14.62 16.56
N GLN A 123 -9.38 -15.67 17.22
CA GLN A 123 -9.76 -16.95 16.57
C GLN A 123 -8.70 -17.47 15.60
N ASN A 124 -7.43 -17.41 16.01
CA ASN A 124 -6.25 -17.81 15.22
C ASN A 124 -5.97 -16.97 13.96
N LYS A 125 -6.68 -15.86 13.75
CA LYS A 125 -6.44 -14.88 12.69
C LYS A 125 -5.71 -13.66 13.23
N LEU A 126 -4.82 -13.12 12.43
CA LEU A 126 -4.10 -11.89 12.75
C LEU A 126 -4.90 -10.69 12.27
N HIS A 127 -5.27 -9.80 13.17
CA HIS A 127 -5.93 -8.55 12.88
C HIS A 127 -4.94 -7.41 13.06
N ILE A 128 -4.69 -6.64 11.99
CA ILE A 128 -3.79 -5.49 12.01
C ILE A 128 -4.63 -4.26 11.72
N THR A 129 -4.60 -3.29 12.62
CA THR A 129 -5.15 -1.94 12.41
C THR A 129 -4.00 -0.98 12.23
N PHE A 130 -3.99 -0.28 11.11
CA PHE A 130 -3.03 0.74 10.78
C PHE A 130 -3.76 2.05 10.59
N SER A 131 -3.58 3.02 11.49
CA SER A 131 -4.33 4.27 11.50
C SER A 131 -3.39 5.47 11.47
N ASP A 132 -3.69 6.45 10.64
CA ASP A 132 -3.00 7.75 10.58
C ASP A 132 -3.98 8.90 10.77
N ASN A 133 -3.45 10.06 11.17
CA ASN A 133 -4.18 11.32 11.25
C ASN A 133 -3.88 12.25 10.07
N GLY A 134 -3.59 11.70 8.91
CA GLY A 134 -3.24 12.43 7.68
C GLY A 134 -4.41 13.21 7.06
N ILE A 135 -4.25 13.56 5.79
CA ILE A 135 -5.27 14.34 5.05
C ILE A 135 -6.55 13.57 4.74
N GLY A 136 -6.54 12.24 4.94
CA GLY A 136 -7.69 11.38 4.65
C GLY A 136 -7.98 11.22 3.16
N ILE A 137 -8.96 10.38 2.84
CA ILE A 137 -9.38 10.05 1.47
C ILE A 137 -10.90 10.20 1.38
N ASP A 138 -11.40 10.85 0.32
CA ASP A 138 -12.81 10.89 0.01
C ASP A 138 -13.31 9.53 -0.49
N LEU A 139 -13.75 8.68 0.44
CA LEU A 139 -14.26 7.35 0.11
C LEU A 139 -15.59 7.38 -0.64
N LYS A 140 -16.37 8.45 -0.60
CA LYS A 140 -17.59 8.58 -1.43
C LYS A 140 -17.21 8.57 -2.91
N LYS A 141 -16.09 9.22 -3.25
CA LYS A 141 -15.59 9.34 -4.62
C LYS A 141 -14.72 8.15 -5.04
N TYR A 142 -13.94 7.57 -4.12
CA TYR A 142 -12.86 6.65 -4.48
C TYR A 142 -12.99 5.23 -3.91
N LYS A 143 -14.05 4.89 -3.13
CA LYS A 143 -14.19 3.60 -2.44
C LYS A 143 -13.88 2.37 -3.33
N ASN A 144 -14.44 2.35 -4.54
CA ASN A 144 -14.27 1.23 -5.47
C ASN A 144 -12.94 1.28 -6.27
N LYS A 145 -12.14 2.33 -6.06
CA LYS A 145 -10.91 2.57 -6.84
C LYS A 145 -9.66 2.59 -5.97
N ILE A 146 -9.80 2.56 -4.63
CA ILE A 146 -8.70 2.79 -3.70
C ILE A 146 -7.58 1.74 -3.81
N PHE A 147 -7.96 0.49 -4.09
CA PHE A 147 -7.03 -0.61 -4.34
C PHE A 147 -6.82 -0.87 -5.83
N GLY A 148 -7.27 0.04 -6.70
CA GLY A 148 -7.06 -0.07 -8.14
C GLY A 148 -5.65 0.37 -8.54
N MET A 149 -5.15 -0.20 -9.62
CA MET A 149 -3.84 0.11 -10.18
C MET A 149 -3.80 1.54 -10.71
N TYR A 150 -2.67 2.24 -10.52
CA TYR A 150 -2.45 3.63 -10.97
C TYR A 150 -3.48 4.65 -10.46
N LYS A 151 -4.09 4.39 -9.33
CA LYS A 151 -5.03 5.33 -8.71
C LYS A 151 -4.29 6.21 -7.69
N THR A 152 -4.27 7.51 -7.98
CA THR A 152 -3.80 8.54 -7.06
C THR A 152 -5.00 9.38 -6.62
N PHE A 153 -5.10 9.71 -5.34
CA PHE A 153 -6.27 10.37 -4.75
C PHE A 153 -5.99 11.84 -4.38
N HIS A 154 -4.72 12.22 -4.47
CA HIS A 154 -4.22 13.57 -4.23
C HIS A 154 -3.31 13.96 -5.40
N ASN A 155 -3.27 15.23 -5.76
CA ASN A 155 -2.41 15.77 -6.83
C ASN A 155 -0.92 15.71 -6.44
N ASN A 156 -0.41 14.49 -6.23
CA ASN A 156 1.00 14.27 -5.93
C ASN A 156 1.67 13.61 -7.14
N HIS A 157 2.52 14.36 -7.82
CA HIS A 157 3.23 13.92 -9.04
C HIS A 157 4.13 12.69 -8.82
N ASP A 158 4.58 12.44 -7.58
CA ASP A 158 5.44 11.29 -7.24
C ASP A 158 4.66 10.03 -6.85
N ALA A 159 3.33 10.03 -7.00
CA ALA A 159 2.51 8.89 -6.65
C ALA A 159 2.28 7.98 -7.86
N THR A 160 2.89 6.79 -7.85
CA THR A 160 2.69 5.76 -8.91
C THR A 160 1.29 5.14 -8.88
N GLY A 161 0.59 5.21 -7.75
CA GLY A 161 -0.72 4.58 -7.55
C GLY A 161 -0.68 3.04 -7.52
N LEU A 162 0.50 2.44 -7.31
CA LEU A 162 0.69 0.98 -7.25
C LEU A 162 0.72 0.44 -5.83
N GLY A 163 1.08 1.26 -4.83
CA GLY A 163 1.33 0.78 -3.47
C GLY A 163 0.15 0.05 -2.84
N LEU A 164 -1.04 0.67 -2.78
CA LEU A 164 -2.21 0.04 -2.17
C LEU A 164 -2.72 -1.17 -2.97
N PHE A 165 -2.54 -1.15 -4.29
CA PHE A 165 -2.84 -2.29 -5.14
C PHE A 165 -1.93 -3.48 -4.78
N MET A 166 -0.61 -3.28 -4.66
CA MET A 166 0.34 -4.30 -4.23
C MET A 166 0.05 -4.79 -2.81
N THR A 167 -0.27 -3.88 -1.89
CA THR A 167 -0.66 -4.24 -0.52
C THR A 167 -1.84 -5.20 -0.52
N LYS A 168 -2.90 -4.90 -1.29
CA LYS A 168 -4.07 -5.76 -1.39
C LYS A 168 -3.70 -7.14 -1.95
N ASN A 169 -2.93 -7.20 -3.04
CA ASN A 169 -2.51 -8.46 -3.64
C ASN A 169 -1.68 -9.33 -2.69
N HIS A 170 -0.68 -8.75 -2.00
CA HIS A 170 0.10 -9.49 -1.02
C HIS A 170 -0.78 -10.06 0.11
N ILE A 171 -1.76 -9.27 0.60
CA ILE A 171 -2.72 -9.73 1.60
C ILE A 171 -3.58 -10.88 1.08
N GLU A 172 -4.08 -10.79 -0.16
CA GLU A 172 -4.88 -11.85 -0.79
C GLU A 172 -4.06 -13.13 -1.02
N VAL A 173 -2.80 -13.03 -1.43
CA VAL A 173 -1.89 -14.18 -1.53
C VAL A 173 -1.64 -14.84 -0.17
N LEU A 174 -1.57 -14.05 0.90
CA LEU A 174 -1.48 -14.56 2.28
C LEU A 174 -2.81 -15.15 2.80
N GLY A 175 -3.89 -15.12 2.00
CA GLY A 175 -5.21 -15.64 2.36
C GLY A 175 -6.05 -14.65 3.18
N GLY A 176 -5.67 -13.39 3.20
CA GLY A 176 -6.29 -12.35 4.02
C GLY A 176 -7.21 -11.40 3.25
N THR A 177 -7.68 -10.40 3.98
CA THR A 177 -8.52 -9.31 3.45
C THR A 177 -8.06 -7.97 4.00
N ILE A 178 -8.29 -6.89 3.24
CA ILE A 178 -8.05 -5.51 3.67
C ILE A 178 -9.29 -4.65 3.46
N THR A 179 -9.58 -3.82 4.45
CA THR A 179 -10.62 -2.78 4.37
C THR A 179 -10.03 -1.43 4.74
N VAL A 180 -10.74 -0.36 4.37
CA VAL A 180 -10.32 1.02 4.64
C VAL A 180 -11.50 1.85 5.13
N GLU A 181 -11.24 2.64 6.15
CA GLU A 181 -12.10 3.72 6.63
C GLU A 181 -11.30 5.01 6.54
N SER A 182 -11.88 6.07 5.99
CA SER A 182 -11.19 7.34 5.87
C SER A 182 -12.18 8.49 5.77
N GLU A 183 -11.79 9.63 6.34
CA GLU A 183 -12.52 10.88 6.27
C GLU A 183 -11.53 12.00 5.96
N VAL A 184 -11.93 12.88 5.02
CA VAL A 184 -11.09 14.02 4.59
C VAL A 184 -10.81 14.93 5.79
N ASP A 185 -9.55 15.36 5.91
CA ASP A 185 -9.04 16.17 7.01
C ASP A 185 -9.05 15.49 8.40
N ILE A 186 -9.41 14.20 8.51
CA ILE A 186 -9.36 13.43 9.76
C ILE A 186 -8.20 12.43 9.73
N GLY A 187 -8.18 11.54 8.70
CA GLY A 187 -7.14 10.53 8.54
C GLY A 187 -7.65 9.26 7.87
N THR A 188 -6.84 8.22 7.90
CA THR A 188 -7.15 6.92 7.26
C THR A 188 -6.86 5.78 8.22
N THR A 189 -7.71 4.76 8.21
CA THR A 189 -7.53 3.52 8.95
C THR A 189 -7.67 2.34 8.00
N PHE A 190 -6.61 1.56 7.85
CA PHE A 190 -6.63 0.27 7.18
C PHE A 190 -6.80 -0.84 8.21
N ARG A 191 -7.67 -1.81 7.92
CA ARG A 191 -7.87 -3.02 8.72
C ARG A 191 -7.55 -4.23 7.86
N ILE A 192 -6.61 -5.03 8.31
CA ILE A 192 -6.14 -6.23 7.63
C ILE A 192 -6.48 -7.43 8.51
N GLN A 193 -6.96 -8.49 7.89
CA GLN A 193 -7.16 -9.79 8.52
C GLN A 193 -6.39 -10.83 7.71
N LEU A 194 -5.48 -11.54 8.37
CA LEU A 194 -4.66 -12.63 7.83
C LEU A 194 -4.93 -13.95 8.56
#